data_6ed0ba33a76671a7f9544983e5e9dd7c
#
_entry.id   6ed0ba33a76671a7f9544983e5e9dd7c
#
_cell.length_a   1.000
_cell.length_b   1.000
_cell.length_c   1.000
_cell.angle_alpha   90.00
_cell.angle_beta   90.00
_cell.angle_gamma   90.00
#
_symmetry.space_group_name_H-M   'P 1'
#
loop_
_entity.id
_entity.type
_entity.pdbx_description
1 polymer ?
#
loop_
_entity_poly.entity_id
_entity_poly.type
_entity_poly.pdbx_seq_one_letter_code
_entity_poly.pdbx_strand_id
1 'polypeptide(L)' 'MTGQVTVKRNGKTYAATFTVEHGMVHIKTHTETRSVELGESTPDVVARRVLNEIIDADREH' A
#
# COMPACT_ATOMS: atom_id res chain seq x y z
N MET A 1 13.64 5.27 -3.44
CA MET A 1 12.77 4.85 -4.54
C MET A 1 11.32 5.11 -4.19
N THR A 2 10.60 5.72 -5.09
CA THR A 2 9.19 6.08 -4.90
C THR A 2 8.37 5.56 -6.07
N GLY A 3 7.17 5.06 -5.78
CA GLY A 3 6.29 4.57 -6.82
C GLY A 3 4.83 4.69 -6.40
N GLN A 4 3.96 4.15 -7.24
CA GLN A 4 2.53 4.19 -7.00
C GLN A 4 1.92 2.86 -7.37
N VAL A 5 0.92 2.42 -6.60
CA VAL A 5 0.15 1.22 -6.90
C VAL A 5 -1.32 1.55 -6.93
N THR A 6 -2.07 0.79 -7.71
CA THR A 6 -3.52 0.92 -7.75
C THR A 6 -4.16 -0.45 -7.60
N VAL A 7 -5.33 -0.46 -6.97
CA VAL A 7 -6.12 -1.68 -6.77
C VAL A 7 -7.55 -1.33 -7.10
N LYS A 8 -8.21 -2.19 -7.88
CA LYS A 8 -9.62 -2.01 -8.21
C LYS A 8 -10.44 -3.02 -7.43
N ARG A 9 -11.39 -2.53 -6.64
CA ARG A 9 -12.28 -3.38 -5.85
C ARG A 9 -13.69 -2.82 -5.87
N ASN A 10 -14.65 -3.70 -6.18
CA ASN A 10 -16.07 -3.35 -6.21
C ASN A 10 -16.37 -2.14 -7.10
N GLY A 11 -15.68 -2.06 -8.24
CA GLY A 11 -15.88 -0.96 -9.18
C GLY A 11 -15.17 0.34 -8.83
N LYS A 12 -14.47 0.38 -7.68
CA LYS A 12 -13.72 1.55 -7.27
C LYS A 12 -12.22 1.33 -7.45
N THR A 13 -11.52 2.36 -7.84
CA THR A 13 -10.06 2.33 -7.96
C THR A 13 -9.45 3.01 -6.76
N TYR A 14 -8.56 2.30 -6.09
CA TYR A 14 -7.81 2.82 -4.94
C TYR A 14 -6.36 2.99 -5.33
N ALA A 15 -5.73 4.05 -4.87
CA ALA A 15 -4.34 4.33 -5.18
C ALA A 15 -3.56 4.61 -3.91
N ALA A 16 -2.29 4.27 -3.93
CA ALA A 16 -1.37 4.57 -2.83
C ALA A 16 0.00 4.89 -3.41
N THR A 17 0.72 5.75 -2.72
CA THR A 17 2.10 6.06 -3.04
C THR A 17 2.98 5.29 -2.07
N PHE A 18 4.09 4.75 -2.55
CA PHE A 18 5.03 4.08 -1.68
C PHE A 18 6.44 4.64 -1.86
N THR A 19 7.20 4.57 -0.78
CA THR A 19 8.61 4.95 -0.76
C THR A 19 9.38 3.86 -0.07
N VAL A 20 10.54 3.49 -0.62
CA VAL A 20 11.40 2.46 -0.04
C VAL A 20 12.65 3.12 0.52
N GLU A 21 12.91 2.89 1.82
CA GLU A 21 14.10 3.39 2.49
C GLU A 21 14.58 2.35 3.51
N HIS A 22 15.85 2.05 3.48
CA HIS A 22 16.48 1.18 4.50
C HIS A 22 15.74 -0.14 4.72
N GLY A 23 15.27 -0.77 3.63
CA GLY A 23 14.56 -2.03 3.72
C GLY A 23 13.12 -1.93 4.21
N MET A 24 12.61 -0.71 4.36
CA MET A 24 11.22 -0.46 4.76
C MET A 24 10.43 0.15 3.62
N VAL A 25 9.19 -0.26 3.51
CA VAL A 25 8.26 0.31 2.54
C VAL A 25 7.25 1.16 3.30
N HIS A 26 7.19 2.44 2.96
CA HIS A 26 6.24 3.38 3.54
C HIS A 26 5.12 3.60 2.54
N ILE A 27 3.91 3.19 2.89
CA ILE A 27 2.75 3.28 2.01
C ILE A 27 1.83 4.39 2.52
N LYS A 28 1.52 5.32 1.63
CA LYS A 28 0.68 6.46 1.97
C LYS A 28 -0.58 6.46 1.13
N THR A 29 -1.73 6.49 1.81
CA THR A 29 -3.02 6.68 1.17
C THR A 29 -3.56 8.05 1.58
N HIS A 30 -4.77 8.40 1.11
CA HIS A 30 -5.38 9.66 1.50
C HIS A 30 -5.87 9.68 2.95
N THR A 31 -5.92 8.51 3.60
CA THR A 31 -6.43 8.41 4.98
C THR A 31 -5.35 8.03 5.99
N GLU A 32 -4.32 7.32 5.59
CA GLU A 32 -3.31 6.85 6.54
C GLU A 32 -1.98 6.55 5.87
N THR A 33 -0.96 6.36 6.70
CA THR A 33 0.36 5.95 6.26
C THR A 33 0.74 4.71 7.05
N ARG A 34 1.28 3.69 6.37
CA ARG A 34 1.78 2.47 7.01
C ARG A 34 3.19 2.20 6.58
N SER A 35 3.96 1.60 7.47
CA SER A 35 5.35 1.19 7.19
C SER A 35 5.49 -0.28 7.49
N VAL A 36 6.06 -1.03 6.55
CA VAL A 36 6.27 -2.46 6.70
C VAL A 36 7.64 -2.83 6.16
N GLU A 37 8.19 -3.95 6.61
CA GLU A 37 9.45 -4.46 6.10
C GLU A 37 9.26 -4.99 4.69
N LEU A 38 10.21 -4.67 3.81
CA LEU A 38 10.21 -5.15 2.44
C LEU A 38 10.49 -6.66 2.38
N GLY A 39 11.45 -7.13 3.18
CA GLY A 39 11.85 -8.54 3.16
C GLY A 39 12.37 -8.93 1.80
N GLU A 40 11.97 -10.10 1.32
CA GLU A 40 12.37 -10.63 0.01
C GLU A 40 11.38 -10.28 -1.09
N SER A 41 10.33 -9.53 -0.76
CA SER A 41 9.31 -9.16 -1.73
C SER A 41 9.70 -7.91 -2.52
N THR A 42 8.99 -7.66 -3.61
CA THR A 42 9.18 -6.42 -4.35
C THR A 42 8.30 -5.33 -3.74
N PRO A 43 8.71 -4.04 -3.84
CA PRO A 43 7.96 -2.96 -3.22
C PRO A 43 6.51 -2.83 -3.70
N ASP A 44 6.29 -3.04 -4.99
CA ASP A 44 4.94 -2.94 -5.56
C ASP A 44 4.00 -4.02 -5.00
N VAL A 45 4.51 -5.24 -4.82
CA VAL A 45 3.73 -6.34 -4.25
C VAL A 45 3.37 -6.02 -2.80
N VAL A 46 4.34 -5.56 -2.02
CA VAL A 46 4.12 -5.19 -0.62
C VAL A 46 3.12 -4.04 -0.52
N ALA A 47 3.29 -3.01 -1.33
CA ALA A 47 2.41 -1.85 -1.32
C ALA A 47 0.98 -2.24 -1.68
N ARG A 48 0.81 -3.12 -2.67
CA ARG A 48 -0.52 -3.58 -3.07
C ARG A 48 -1.19 -4.38 -1.97
N ARG A 49 -0.42 -5.25 -1.30
CA ARG A 49 -0.94 -6.04 -0.18
C ARG A 49 -1.42 -5.12 0.94
N VAL A 50 -0.60 -4.16 1.31
CA VAL A 50 -0.95 -3.23 2.39
C VAL A 50 -2.16 -2.38 2.00
N LEU A 51 -2.22 -1.94 0.74
CA LEU A 51 -3.38 -1.18 0.27
C LEU A 51 -4.66 -2.00 0.38
N ASN A 52 -4.62 -3.28 0.02
CA ASN A 52 -5.78 -4.16 0.18
C ASN A 52 -6.18 -4.29 1.65
N GLU A 53 -5.22 -4.39 2.56
CA GLU A 53 -5.51 -4.47 3.99
C GLU A 53 -6.17 -3.18 4.49
N ILE A 54 -5.71 -2.03 4.01
CA ILE A 54 -6.30 -0.74 4.37
C ILE A 54 -7.75 -0.65 3.88
N ILE A 55 -7.99 -1.10 2.65
CA ILE A 55 -9.33 -1.10 2.07
C ILE A 55 -10.27 -2.00 2.88
N ASP A 56 -9.79 -3.20 3.23
CA ASP A 56 -10.61 -4.15 4.00
C ASP A 56 -10.92 -3.62 5.39
N ALA A 57 -9.95 -2.98 6.05
CA ALA A 57 -10.15 -2.39 7.36
C ALA A 57 -11.18 -1.25 7.31
N ASP A 58 -11.12 -0.45 6.26
CA ASP A 58 -12.05 0.67 6.07
C ASP A 58 -13.48 0.18 5.83
N ARG A 59 -13.64 -0.96 5.17
CA ARG A 59 -14.95 -1.54 4.87
C ARG A 59 -15.68 -2.05 6.11
N GLU A 60 -14.95 -2.36 7.17
CA GLU A 60 -15.55 -2.89 8.39
C GLU A 60 -16.18 -1.80 9.27
N HIS A 61 -16.06 -0.58 8.87
CA HIS A 61 -16.69 0.55 9.56
C HIS A 61 -18.08 0.87 8.95
#